data_f6b3ff512f2c208849dbb41538607132
#
_entry.id   f6b3ff512f2c208849dbb41538607132
#
_cell.length_a   1.000
_cell.length_b   1.000
_cell.length_c   1.000
_cell.angle_alpha   90.00
_cell.angle_beta   90.00
_cell.angle_gamma   90.00
#
_symmetry.space_group_name_H-M   'P 1'
#
loop_
_entity.id
_entity.type
_entity.pdbx_description
1 polymer ?
#
loop_
_entity_poly.entity_id
_entity_poly.type
_entity_poly.pdbx_seq_one_letter_code
_entity_poly.pdbx_strand_id
1 'polypeptide(L)'
;MNNTQKIFTGLLSITFAGGICGQTYNRPNIVYVFPDQFRNNAMNFWNEDAFSKHVNFKADPVHTPNLDKFAKESVVFSRAQSNCPLSSPHRGMLLTGMYPDGNGVSLNCNSTRPCSNLNQDAVTISDVLSQNGYDCAYIGKLHVDYPTKNNPQNPGTYVEDKNPVWDAYTPPERRHGFNFWYSYGTFDEHKTPHYWDTNGERHEIREWSPKHEADKAIDYLQNVRDKSKPFFLMVSMNPPHSPYESLNDVEIEDYNLYKDTPLNNLLVRPNVNPE
;
A
#
# COMPACT_ATOMS: atom_id res chain seq x y z
N MET A 1 24.19 85.83 -14.89
CA MET A 1 24.24 84.94 -16.07
C MET A 1 24.59 83.50 -15.56
N ASN A 2 23.58 82.72 -15.31
CA ASN A 2 23.70 81.36 -14.75
C ASN A 2 23.28 80.34 -15.77
N ASN A 3 24.22 79.56 -16.27
CA ASN A 3 23.98 78.38 -17.11
C ASN A 3 23.59 77.21 -16.26
N THR A 4 22.33 76.78 -16.31
CA THR A 4 21.89 75.50 -15.67
C THR A 4 21.92 74.40 -16.71
N GLN A 5 22.88 73.48 -16.57
CA GLN A 5 22.90 72.22 -17.32
C GLN A 5 21.87 71.25 -16.83
N LYS A 6 20.95 70.85 -17.69
CA LYS A 6 19.99 69.80 -17.45
C LYS A 6 20.66 68.47 -17.77
N ILE A 7 20.91 67.66 -16.77
CA ILE A 7 21.33 66.26 -16.91
C ILE A 7 20.09 65.41 -17.17
N PHE A 8 19.98 64.81 -18.35
CA PHE A 8 18.96 63.82 -18.69
C PHE A 8 19.51 62.45 -18.25
N THR A 9 18.96 61.91 -17.17
CA THR A 9 19.22 60.55 -16.75
C THR A 9 18.25 59.61 -17.48
N GLY A 10 18.70 58.98 -18.57
CA GLY A 10 17.94 57.93 -19.24
C GLY A 10 18.01 56.64 -18.43
N LEU A 11 16.87 56.25 -17.84
CA LEU A 11 16.71 54.90 -17.24
C LEU A 11 16.52 53.89 -18.39
N LEU A 12 17.53 53.09 -18.65
CA LEU A 12 17.46 51.97 -19.58
C LEU A 12 16.80 50.79 -18.82
N SER A 13 15.51 50.57 -18.99
CA SER A 13 14.80 49.40 -18.46
C SER A 13 15.12 48.21 -19.36
N ILE A 14 16.06 47.35 -18.91
CA ILE A 14 16.30 46.08 -19.53
C ILE A 14 15.25 45.10 -18.98
N THR A 15 14.19 44.88 -19.73
CA THR A 15 13.25 43.76 -19.48
C THR A 15 13.89 42.46 -19.89
N PHE A 16 14.42 41.74 -18.94
CA PHE A 16 14.77 40.34 -19.14
C PHE A 16 13.48 39.53 -19.29
N ALA A 17 13.02 39.35 -20.52
CA ALA A 17 12.10 38.29 -20.86
C ALA A 17 12.86 36.96 -20.82
N GLY A 18 13.23 36.51 -19.61
CA GLY A 18 13.68 35.15 -19.37
C GLY A 18 12.46 34.26 -19.56
N GLY A 19 12.33 33.65 -20.72
CA GLY A 19 11.43 32.56 -20.91
C GLY A 19 11.82 31.47 -19.88
N ILE A 20 11.04 31.35 -18.81
CA ILE A 20 11.08 30.17 -17.96
C ILE A 20 10.62 29.03 -18.87
N CYS A 21 11.58 28.37 -19.53
CA CYS A 21 11.35 27.09 -20.16
C CYS A 21 11.03 26.15 -18.99
N GLY A 22 9.77 26.11 -18.60
CA GLY A 22 9.28 25.16 -17.60
C GLY A 22 9.55 23.79 -18.17
N GLN A 23 10.59 23.16 -17.67
CA GLN A 23 10.82 21.74 -17.91
C GLN A 23 9.56 21.06 -17.40
N THR A 24 8.69 20.62 -18.29
CA THR A 24 7.51 19.83 -17.95
C THR A 24 8.04 18.48 -17.46
N TYR A 25 8.29 18.39 -16.16
CA TYR A 25 8.56 17.11 -15.53
C TYR A 25 7.31 16.27 -15.77
N ASN A 26 7.47 15.25 -16.60
CA ASN A 26 6.42 14.26 -16.79
C ASN A 26 6.22 13.56 -15.45
N ARG A 27 5.13 13.87 -14.75
CA ARG A 27 4.83 13.29 -13.44
C ARG A 27 4.49 11.81 -13.63
N PRO A 28 5.28 10.86 -13.08
CA PRO A 28 5.03 9.45 -13.28
C PRO A 28 3.73 9.02 -12.58
N ASN A 29 3.04 8.07 -13.20
CA ASN A 29 2.02 7.30 -12.48
C ASN A 29 2.70 6.35 -11.50
N ILE A 30 2.10 6.15 -10.33
CA ILE A 30 2.65 5.32 -9.27
C ILE A 30 1.64 4.22 -8.94
N VAL A 31 2.07 2.97 -9.06
CA VAL A 31 1.35 1.80 -8.55
C VAL A 31 2.20 1.18 -7.45
N TYR A 32 1.64 1.10 -6.25
CA TYR A 32 2.29 0.49 -5.09
C TYR A 32 1.50 -0.75 -4.67
N VAL A 33 2.04 -1.94 -4.91
CA VAL A 33 1.44 -3.21 -4.51
C VAL A 33 2.14 -3.71 -3.25
N PHE A 34 1.36 -4.01 -2.23
CA PHE A 34 1.85 -4.36 -0.90
C PHE A 34 1.11 -5.60 -0.33
N PRO A 35 1.61 -6.83 -0.56
CA PRO A 35 1.08 -8.03 0.08
C PRO A 35 1.59 -8.15 1.53
N ASP A 36 0.68 -8.49 2.47
CA ASP A 36 1.01 -8.62 3.90
C ASP A 36 1.76 -9.92 4.20
N GLN A 37 2.80 -9.87 5.02
CA GLN A 37 3.66 -11.00 5.39
C GLN A 37 4.39 -11.70 4.23
N PHE A 38 4.52 -11.06 3.08
CA PHE A 38 5.22 -11.63 1.94
C PHE A 38 6.73 -11.67 2.20
N ARG A 39 7.27 -12.87 2.36
CA ARG A 39 8.67 -13.07 2.73
C ARG A 39 9.59 -12.82 1.53
N ASN A 40 10.72 -12.15 1.76
CA ASN A 40 11.70 -11.87 0.71
C ASN A 40 12.17 -13.15 -0.03
N ASN A 41 12.33 -14.25 0.68
CA ASN A 41 12.78 -15.51 0.08
C ASN A 41 11.65 -16.34 -0.59
N ALA A 42 10.40 -15.88 -0.55
CA ALA A 42 9.26 -16.50 -1.23
C ALA A 42 9.06 -15.95 -2.65
N MET A 43 10.13 -15.74 -3.39
CA MET A 43 10.12 -15.31 -4.78
C MET A 43 11.14 -16.15 -5.56
N ASN A 44 10.65 -16.86 -6.61
CA ASN A 44 11.47 -17.85 -7.30
C ASN A 44 12.65 -17.25 -8.07
N PHE A 45 12.57 -16.01 -8.54
CA PHE A 45 13.67 -15.38 -9.27
C PHE A 45 15.00 -15.35 -8.49
N TRP A 46 14.97 -15.45 -7.15
CA TRP A 46 16.19 -15.58 -6.34
C TRP A 46 16.97 -16.88 -6.60
N ASN A 47 16.38 -17.88 -7.24
CA ASN A 47 17.06 -19.10 -7.68
C ASN A 47 17.77 -18.93 -9.04
N GLU A 48 17.51 -17.85 -9.79
CA GLU A 48 18.14 -17.59 -11.07
C GLU A 48 19.56 -17.01 -10.88
N ASP A 49 20.53 -17.40 -11.69
CA ASP A 49 21.93 -16.96 -11.60
C ASP A 49 22.12 -15.44 -11.60
N ALA A 50 21.23 -14.72 -12.30
CA ALA A 50 21.28 -13.27 -12.36
C ALA A 50 21.06 -12.61 -10.98
N PHE A 51 20.27 -13.24 -10.11
CA PHE A 51 19.86 -12.68 -8.82
C PHE A 51 20.50 -13.39 -7.62
N SER A 52 20.69 -14.72 -7.69
CA SER A 52 21.19 -15.55 -6.59
C SER A 52 22.52 -15.09 -6.00
N LYS A 53 23.41 -14.56 -6.82
CA LYS A 53 24.72 -14.02 -6.41
C LYS A 53 24.64 -12.76 -5.53
N HIS A 54 23.47 -12.11 -5.45
CA HIS A 54 23.25 -10.88 -4.66
C HIS A 54 22.66 -11.14 -3.29
N VAL A 55 22.32 -12.37 -2.98
CA VAL A 55 21.72 -12.79 -1.70
C VAL A 55 22.50 -13.94 -1.06
N ASN A 56 22.35 -14.12 0.24
CA ASN A 56 23.03 -15.18 1.01
C ASN A 56 22.05 -16.23 1.55
N PHE A 57 20.87 -16.33 0.96
CA PHE A 57 19.84 -17.30 1.31
C PHE A 57 19.42 -18.12 0.08
N LYS A 58 18.85 -19.28 0.33
CA LYS A 58 18.15 -20.06 -0.68
C LYS A 58 16.69 -19.64 -0.72
N ALA A 59 16.16 -19.38 -1.92
CA ALA A 59 14.74 -19.11 -2.09
C ALA A 59 13.88 -20.33 -1.76
N ASP A 60 12.68 -20.10 -1.29
CA ASP A 60 11.68 -21.13 -1.16
C ASP A 60 11.34 -21.69 -2.56
N PRO A 61 10.99 -22.97 -2.69
CA PRO A 61 10.60 -23.58 -3.96
C PRO A 61 9.15 -23.19 -4.33
N VAL A 62 8.98 -21.96 -4.76
CA VAL A 62 7.68 -21.36 -5.06
C VAL A 62 7.53 -21.04 -6.55
N HIS A 63 6.30 -21.02 -7.03
CA HIS A 63 5.95 -20.63 -8.39
C HIS A 63 5.52 -19.17 -8.42
N THR A 64 6.38 -18.28 -8.93
CA THR A 64 6.10 -16.84 -9.01
C THR A 64 6.39 -16.29 -10.42
N PRO A 65 5.80 -16.86 -11.50
CA PRO A 65 6.21 -16.58 -12.86
C PRO A 65 6.05 -15.12 -13.28
N ASN A 66 5.04 -14.43 -12.76
CA ASN A 66 4.83 -13.02 -13.06
C ASN A 66 5.86 -12.13 -12.36
N LEU A 67 6.21 -12.44 -11.10
CA LEU A 67 7.28 -11.74 -10.38
C LEU A 67 8.66 -12.04 -10.99
N ASP A 68 8.90 -13.27 -11.44
CA ASP A 68 10.14 -13.66 -12.11
C ASP A 68 10.34 -12.86 -13.41
N LYS A 69 9.26 -12.68 -14.18
CA LYS A 69 9.29 -11.83 -15.37
C LYS A 69 9.51 -10.36 -15.00
N PHE A 70 8.78 -9.85 -14.03
CA PHE A 70 8.85 -8.46 -13.59
C PHE A 70 10.24 -8.11 -13.04
N ALA A 71 10.89 -9.03 -12.30
CA ALA A 71 12.23 -8.84 -11.77
C ALA A 71 13.26 -8.57 -12.86
N LYS A 72 13.13 -9.20 -14.04
CA LYS A 72 14.04 -9.04 -15.18
C LYS A 72 13.95 -7.67 -15.85
N GLU A 73 12.84 -6.97 -15.65
CA GLU A 73 12.55 -5.65 -16.23
C GLU A 73 12.61 -4.53 -15.17
N SER A 74 13.08 -4.83 -13.96
CA SER A 74 12.96 -3.96 -12.77
C SER A 74 14.30 -3.77 -12.05
N VAL A 75 14.30 -2.80 -11.12
CA VAL A 75 15.34 -2.69 -10.09
C VAL A 75 14.91 -3.55 -8.90
N VAL A 76 15.73 -4.55 -8.56
CA VAL A 76 15.48 -5.47 -7.45
C VAL A 76 16.34 -5.08 -6.24
N PHE A 77 15.68 -4.75 -5.11
CA PHE A 77 16.36 -4.43 -3.86
C PHE A 77 16.58 -5.70 -3.03
N SER A 78 17.81 -6.21 -3.03
CA SER A 78 18.16 -7.44 -2.31
C SER A 78 18.22 -7.30 -0.78
N ARG A 79 18.23 -6.07 -0.27
CA ARG A 79 18.38 -5.76 1.17
C ARG A 79 17.33 -4.79 1.70
N ALA A 80 16.12 -4.81 1.11
CA ALA A 80 15.02 -4.03 1.65
C ALA A 80 14.59 -4.60 3.03
N GLN A 81 14.39 -3.74 4.00
CA GLN A 81 14.05 -4.11 5.38
C GLN A 81 12.89 -3.27 5.89
N SER A 82 11.99 -3.91 6.65
CA SER A 82 11.00 -3.19 7.44
C SER A 82 11.63 -2.73 8.76
N ASN A 83 11.49 -1.45 9.10
CA ASN A 83 11.99 -0.91 10.37
C ASN A 83 11.21 -1.42 11.58
N CYS A 84 9.94 -1.80 11.38
CA CYS A 84 9.09 -2.42 12.38
C CYS A 84 8.24 -3.50 11.69
N PRO A 85 8.62 -4.78 11.74
CA PRO A 85 7.93 -5.85 11.00
C PRO A 85 6.65 -6.30 11.74
N LEU A 86 5.77 -5.37 12.06
CA LEU A 86 4.47 -5.56 12.67
C LEU A 86 3.44 -4.78 11.86
N SER A 87 2.28 -5.37 11.56
CA SER A 87 1.32 -4.88 10.56
C SER A 87 1.01 -3.38 10.68
N SER A 88 0.32 -2.95 11.74
CA SER A 88 -0.11 -1.55 11.88
C SER A 88 1.07 -0.56 11.98
N PRO A 89 2.11 -0.80 12.78
CA PRO A 89 3.26 0.09 12.84
C PRO A 89 3.97 0.25 11.50
N HIS A 90 4.19 -0.86 10.76
CA HIS A 90 4.80 -0.78 9.44
C HIS A 90 3.95 0.06 8.47
N ARG A 91 2.62 -0.12 8.49
CA ARG A 91 1.69 0.62 7.61
C ARG A 91 1.65 2.10 7.96
N GLY A 92 1.64 2.45 9.24
CA GLY A 92 1.77 3.83 9.69
C GLY A 92 3.07 4.48 9.21
N MET A 93 4.20 3.76 9.33
CA MET A 93 5.51 4.22 8.82
C MET A 93 5.54 4.36 7.30
N LEU A 94 4.97 3.40 6.58
CA LEU A 94 4.89 3.41 5.12
C LEU A 94 4.11 4.62 4.60
N LEU A 95 2.99 4.94 5.23
CA LEU A 95 2.15 6.06 4.84
C LEU A 95 2.78 7.42 5.17
N THR A 96 3.46 7.55 6.32
CA THR A 96 3.91 8.84 6.86
C THR A 96 5.40 9.12 6.72
N GLY A 97 6.22 8.08 6.52
CA GLY A 97 7.68 8.19 6.63
C GLY A 97 8.19 8.41 8.07
N MET A 98 7.31 8.39 9.08
CA MET A 98 7.65 8.60 10.49
C MET A 98 7.70 7.27 11.26
N TYR A 99 8.57 7.18 12.26
CA TYR A 99 8.56 6.05 13.20
C TYR A 99 7.26 5.98 14.02
N PRO A 100 6.91 4.81 14.61
CA PRO A 100 5.66 4.59 15.32
C PRO A 100 5.33 5.63 16.39
N ASP A 101 6.31 6.07 17.17
CA ASP A 101 6.11 7.10 18.20
C ASP A 101 5.72 8.47 17.61
N GLY A 102 6.17 8.76 16.38
CA GLY A 102 5.83 10.01 15.69
C GLY A 102 4.48 9.97 14.98
N ASN A 103 4.06 8.80 14.49
CA ASN A 103 2.81 8.66 13.73
C ASN A 103 1.61 8.16 14.56
N GLY A 104 1.84 7.74 15.82
CA GLY A 104 0.81 7.26 16.74
C GLY A 104 0.47 5.77 16.64
N VAL A 105 1.09 5.01 15.72
CA VAL A 105 0.80 3.57 15.52
C VAL A 105 1.93 2.73 16.10
N SER A 106 1.94 2.56 17.43
CA SER A 106 3.01 1.84 18.14
C SER A 106 2.81 0.32 18.22
N LEU A 107 1.57 -0.14 18.11
CA LEU A 107 1.17 -1.56 18.15
C LEU A 107 0.11 -1.83 17.09
N ASN A 108 -0.20 -3.11 16.84
CA ASN A 108 -1.36 -3.44 15.99
C ASN A 108 -2.64 -2.84 16.57
N CYS A 109 -3.37 -2.10 15.73
CA CYS A 109 -4.61 -1.45 16.10
C CYS A 109 -5.71 -2.49 16.37
N ASN A 110 -6.36 -2.39 17.51
CA ASN A 110 -7.56 -3.13 17.86
C ASN A 110 -8.32 -2.44 19.01
N SER A 111 -9.51 -2.89 19.33
CA SER A 111 -10.40 -2.29 20.31
C SER A 111 -9.88 -2.26 21.75
N THR A 112 -8.80 -2.97 22.07
CA THR A 112 -8.15 -2.95 23.39
C THR A 112 -6.91 -2.06 23.44
N ARG A 113 -6.56 -1.38 22.36
CA ARG A 113 -5.34 -0.56 22.20
C ARG A 113 -5.66 0.84 21.69
N PRO A 114 -6.41 1.66 22.44
CA PRO A 114 -6.85 2.99 21.98
C PRO A 114 -5.69 3.98 21.76
N CYS A 115 -4.50 3.69 22.30
CA CYS A 115 -3.30 4.49 22.08
C CYS A 115 -2.58 4.19 20.76
N SER A 116 -2.96 3.12 20.04
CA SER A 116 -2.40 2.80 18.73
C SER A 116 -3.40 3.14 17.64
N ASN A 117 -3.19 4.29 17.04
CA ASN A 117 -4.08 4.86 16.01
C ASN A 117 -3.30 5.91 15.24
N LEU A 118 -3.44 5.93 13.91
CA LEU A 118 -2.75 6.96 13.11
C LEU A 118 -3.19 8.36 13.56
N ASN A 119 -2.23 9.23 13.85
CA ASN A 119 -2.52 10.60 14.25
C ASN A 119 -3.34 11.30 13.17
N GLN A 120 -4.39 12.02 13.58
CA GLN A 120 -5.29 12.71 12.66
C GLN A 120 -4.59 13.79 11.82
N ASP A 121 -3.56 14.40 12.37
CA ASP A 121 -2.75 15.45 11.76
C ASP A 121 -1.49 14.91 11.05
N ALA A 122 -1.29 13.60 11.03
CA ALA A 122 -0.18 13.00 10.30
C ALA A 122 -0.30 13.29 8.80
N VAL A 123 0.76 13.82 8.21
CA VAL A 123 0.84 14.00 6.76
C VAL A 123 1.32 12.72 6.12
N THR A 124 0.54 12.19 5.19
CA THR A 124 0.86 10.96 4.47
C THR A 124 1.37 11.26 3.05
N ILE A 125 1.98 10.23 2.42
CA ILE A 125 2.39 10.32 1.01
C ILE A 125 1.20 10.64 0.09
N SER A 126 0.01 10.12 0.39
CA SER A 126 -1.21 10.40 -0.37
C SER A 126 -1.70 11.84 -0.20
N ASP A 127 -1.55 12.44 0.99
CA ASP A 127 -1.85 13.87 1.18
C ASP A 127 -0.94 14.73 0.31
N VAL A 128 0.37 14.45 0.32
CA VAL A 128 1.35 15.19 -0.48
C VAL A 128 1.06 15.03 -1.98
N LEU A 129 0.81 13.79 -2.44
CA LEU A 129 0.55 13.54 -3.85
C LEU A 129 -0.78 14.17 -4.31
N SER A 130 -1.84 14.07 -3.52
CA SER A 130 -3.13 14.67 -3.81
C SER A 130 -3.04 16.21 -3.91
N GLN A 131 -2.34 16.86 -2.97
CA GLN A 131 -2.08 18.30 -3.00
C GLN A 131 -1.25 18.71 -4.21
N ASN A 132 -0.47 17.81 -4.79
CA ASN A 132 0.28 18.01 -6.01
C ASN A 132 -0.47 17.54 -7.28
N GLY A 133 -1.78 17.32 -7.20
CA GLY A 133 -2.65 17.07 -8.34
C GLY A 133 -2.67 15.64 -8.84
N TYR A 134 -2.28 14.68 -8.01
CA TYR A 134 -2.48 13.25 -8.30
C TYR A 134 -3.92 12.82 -7.98
N ASP A 135 -4.43 11.88 -8.76
CA ASP A 135 -5.61 11.09 -8.43
C ASP A 135 -5.17 9.90 -7.57
N CYS A 136 -5.60 9.86 -6.29
CA CYS A 136 -5.09 8.91 -5.30
C CYS A 136 -6.14 7.86 -4.95
N ALA A 137 -5.76 6.57 -5.06
CA ALA A 137 -6.63 5.43 -4.79
C ALA A 137 -6.02 4.47 -3.78
N TYR A 138 -6.85 3.95 -2.87
CA TYR A 138 -6.49 2.89 -1.92
C TYR A 138 -7.42 1.69 -2.06
N ILE A 139 -6.85 0.48 -2.16
CA ILE A 139 -7.59 -0.78 -2.26
C ILE A 139 -6.99 -1.78 -1.28
N GLY A 140 -7.84 -2.48 -0.50
CA GLY A 140 -7.45 -3.56 0.38
C GLY A 140 -7.22 -3.16 1.84
N LYS A 141 -6.38 -3.91 2.55
CA LYS A 141 -6.14 -3.80 4.00
C LYS A 141 -5.46 -2.51 4.40
N LEU A 142 -6.03 -1.75 5.34
CA LEU A 142 -5.41 -0.53 5.90
C LEU A 142 -4.74 -0.76 7.26
N HIS A 143 -5.47 -1.17 8.27
CA HIS A 143 -5.03 -1.55 9.61
C HIS A 143 -4.18 -0.49 10.35
N VAL A 144 -4.55 0.78 10.25
CA VAL A 144 -3.90 1.87 11.01
C VAL A 144 -4.89 2.65 11.89
N ASP A 145 -6.17 2.26 11.85
CA ASP A 145 -7.24 2.87 12.63
C ASP A 145 -7.66 2.01 13.82
N TYR A 146 -7.97 2.69 14.91
CA TYR A 146 -8.61 2.09 16.06
C TYR A 146 -10.08 1.80 15.75
N PRO A 147 -10.58 0.56 15.95
CA PRO A 147 -11.97 0.22 15.71
C PRO A 147 -12.92 1.01 16.61
N THR A 148 -13.91 1.65 16.00
CA THR A 148 -14.98 2.36 16.70
C THR A 148 -16.28 1.60 16.64
N LYS A 149 -17.12 1.71 17.68
CA LYS A 149 -18.43 1.05 17.70
C LYS A 149 -19.31 1.57 16.59
N ASN A 150 -20.18 0.70 16.08
CA ASN A 150 -21.25 1.09 15.17
C ASN A 150 -22.05 2.24 15.76
N ASN A 151 -22.22 3.29 14.99
CA ASN A 151 -22.99 4.46 15.33
C ASN A 151 -24.09 4.63 14.28
N PRO A 152 -25.39 4.63 14.68
CA PRO A 152 -26.50 4.84 13.74
C PRO A 152 -26.44 6.18 13.00
N GLN A 153 -25.80 7.21 13.58
CA GLN A 153 -25.58 8.50 12.94
C GLN A 153 -24.39 8.49 11.97
N ASN A 154 -23.58 7.43 11.99
CA ASN A 154 -22.48 7.22 11.06
C ASN A 154 -22.56 5.77 10.55
N PRO A 155 -23.39 5.49 9.55
CA PRO A 155 -23.74 4.14 9.11
C PRO A 155 -22.59 3.37 8.47
N GLY A 156 -21.46 4.01 8.21
CA GLY A 156 -20.25 3.35 7.72
C GLY A 156 -19.39 2.73 8.81
N THR A 157 -19.62 3.06 10.10
CA THR A 157 -18.85 2.47 11.19
C THR A 157 -19.32 1.04 11.46
N TYR A 158 -18.38 0.13 11.64
CA TYR A 158 -18.66 -1.27 11.92
C TYR A 158 -17.70 -1.80 12.99
N VAL A 159 -18.28 -2.42 14.01
CA VAL A 159 -17.54 -3.15 15.03
C VAL A 159 -18.27 -4.46 15.31
N GLU A 160 -17.58 -5.58 15.13
CA GLU A 160 -18.08 -6.90 15.51
C GLU A 160 -18.19 -7.03 17.04
N ASP A 161 -19.07 -7.91 17.52
CA ASP A 161 -19.17 -8.29 18.95
C ASP A 161 -18.04 -9.27 19.36
N LYS A 162 -16.81 -8.99 18.94
CA LYS A 162 -15.60 -9.74 19.33
C LYS A 162 -14.77 -8.91 20.30
N ASN A 163 -13.98 -9.56 21.13
CA ASN A 163 -13.02 -8.89 22.00
C ASN A 163 -11.66 -9.61 21.95
N PRO A 164 -10.61 -9.01 21.38
CA PRO A 164 -10.63 -7.67 20.75
C PRO A 164 -11.29 -7.66 19.35
N VAL A 165 -11.85 -6.53 18.98
CA VAL A 165 -12.21 -6.23 17.59
C VAL A 165 -10.98 -5.73 16.87
N TRP A 166 -10.73 -6.27 15.70
CA TRP A 166 -9.56 -5.93 14.89
C TRP A 166 -9.90 -5.05 13.69
N ASP A 167 -11.04 -5.33 13.07
CA ASP A 167 -11.45 -4.61 11.87
C ASP A 167 -12.00 -3.22 12.17
N ALA A 168 -11.76 -2.28 11.27
CA ALA A 168 -12.17 -0.90 11.44
C ALA A 168 -12.63 -0.30 10.11
N TYR A 169 -13.75 0.40 10.16
CA TYR A 169 -14.15 1.33 9.11
C TYR A 169 -13.30 2.61 9.20
N THR A 170 -12.81 3.08 8.06
CA THR A 170 -12.09 4.35 7.96
C THR A 170 -13.00 5.43 7.36
N PRO A 171 -13.47 6.41 8.16
CA PRO A 171 -14.33 7.46 7.66
C PRO A 171 -13.58 8.42 6.72
N PRO A 172 -14.29 9.17 5.85
CA PRO A 172 -13.67 10.01 4.82
C PRO A 172 -12.59 10.96 5.33
N GLU A 173 -12.79 11.57 6.50
CA GLU A 173 -11.85 12.51 7.12
C GLU A 173 -10.54 11.88 7.57
N ARG A 174 -10.44 10.54 7.59
CA ARG A 174 -9.24 9.79 7.96
C ARG A 174 -8.56 9.11 6.76
N ARG A 175 -9.03 9.35 5.54
CA ARG A 175 -8.50 8.70 4.31
C ARG A 175 -7.27 9.39 3.72
N HIS A 176 -6.76 10.45 4.35
CA HIS A 176 -5.45 11.06 4.06
C HIS A 176 -5.16 11.28 2.56
N GLY A 177 -6.00 12.06 1.87
CA GLY A 177 -5.77 12.41 0.46
C GLY A 177 -6.18 11.33 -0.56
N PHE A 178 -6.60 10.15 -0.14
CA PHE A 178 -7.20 9.16 -1.05
C PHE A 178 -8.64 9.54 -1.39
N ASN A 179 -8.91 9.77 -2.67
CA ASN A 179 -10.23 10.14 -3.20
C ASN A 179 -11.00 8.94 -3.76
N PHE A 180 -10.33 7.87 -4.17
CA PHE A 180 -10.95 6.57 -4.40
C PHE A 180 -10.61 5.62 -3.25
N TRP A 181 -11.62 5.02 -2.68
CA TRP A 181 -11.50 4.18 -1.49
C TRP A 181 -12.24 2.86 -1.65
N TYR A 182 -11.55 1.74 -1.40
CA TYR A 182 -12.13 0.41 -1.38
C TYR A 182 -11.33 -0.44 -0.41
N SER A 183 -11.65 -0.37 0.89
CA SER A 183 -10.74 -0.82 1.94
C SER A 183 -11.48 -1.36 3.17
N TYR A 184 -10.74 -2.05 4.01
CA TYR A 184 -11.12 -2.52 5.33
C TYR A 184 -9.96 -2.30 6.31
N GLY A 185 -10.18 -2.46 7.62
CA GLY A 185 -9.13 -2.38 8.62
C GLY A 185 -8.20 -3.59 8.54
N THR A 186 -8.58 -4.69 9.20
CA THR A 186 -7.96 -6.01 9.05
C THR A 186 -8.99 -7.10 9.23
N PHE A 187 -9.08 -7.99 8.25
CA PHE A 187 -10.07 -9.07 8.21
C PHE A 187 -9.46 -10.28 7.51
N ASP A 188 -9.38 -11.39 8.22
CA ASP A 188 -8.60 -12.55 7.79
C ASP A 188 -9.47 -13.66 7.16
N GLU A 189 -10.46 -13.26 6.36
CA GLU A 189 -11.32 -14.14 5.57
C GLU A 189 -11.05 -13.94 4.08
N HIS A 190 -10.11 -14.72 3.53
CA HIS A 190 -9.57 -14.45 2.19
C HIS A 190 -10.54 -14.75 1.04
N LYS A 191 -11.53 -15.64 1.25
CA LYS A 191 -12.55 -16.00 0.24
C LYS A 191 -13.91 -15.36 0.46
N THR A 192 -14.10 -14.72 1.62
CA THR A 192 -15.32 -13.98 1.94
C THR A 192 -14.97 -12.61 2.52
N PRO A 193 -14.08 -11.85 1.85
CA PRO A 193 -13.69 -10.53 2.34
C PRO A 193 -14.85 -9.54 2.23
N HIS A 194 -14.73 -8.44 2.96
CA HIS A 194 -15.58 -7.28 2.76
C HIS A 194 -14.76 -6.02 2.59
N TYR A 195 -15.38 -5.00 2.00
CA TYR A 195 -14.77 -3.70 1.77
C TYR A 195 -15.79 -2.60 1.98
N TRP A 196 -15.34 -1.44 2.45
CA TRP A 196 -16.11 -0.21 2.39
C TRP A 196 -15.62 0.62 1.22
N ASP A 197 -16.55 1.09 0.41
CA ASP A 197 -16.24 1.93 -0.75
C ASP A 197 -16.07 3.41 -0.40
N THR A 198 -15.88 4.23 -1.43
CA THR A 198 -15.72 5.68 -1.30
C THR A 198 -16.93 6.34 -0.61
N ASN A 199 -18.13 5.80 -0.80
CA ASN A 199 -19.37 6.32 -0.22
C ASN A 199 -19.64 5.78 1.20
N GLY A 200 -18.82 4.83 1.68
CA GLY A 200 -19.00 4.17 2.97
C GLY A 200 -19.96 2.98 2.92
N GLU A 201 -20.34 2.52 1.73
CA GLU A 201 -21.15 1.32 1.54
C GLU A 201 -20.28 0.07 1.74
N ARG A 202 -20.78 -0.90 2.52
CA ARG A 202 -20.09 -2.18 2.76
C ARG A 202 -20.48 -3.21 1.72
N HIS A 203 -19.48 -3.78 1.07
CA HIS A 203 -19.61 -4.83 0.06
C HIS A 203 -19.06 -6.14 0.60
N GLU A 204 -19.87 -7.17 0.69
CA GLU A 204 -19.46 -8.53 1.02
C GLU A 204 -19.20 -9.31 -0.26
N ILE A 205 -18.00 -9.88 -0.37
CA ILE A 205 -17.52 -10.53 -1.57
C ILE A 205 -17.39 -12.04 -1.32
N ARG A 206 -17.63 -12.85 -2.34
CA ARG A 206 -17.40 -14.31 -2.31
C ARG A 206 -16.45 -14.70 -3.42
N GLU A 207 -15.22 -14.22 -3.25
CA GLU A 207 -14.14 -14.43 -4.22
C GLU A 207 -12.79 -14.31 -3.48
N TRP A 208 -11.76 -14.90 -4.04
CA TRP A 208 -10.37 -14.76 -3.55
C TRP A 208 -9.94 -13.29 -3.51
N SER A 209 -9.61 -12.78 -2.33
CA SER A 209 -9.39 -11.35 -2.12
C SER A 209 -8.32 -10.72 -3.00
N PRO A 210 -7.14 -11.35 -3.27
CA PRO A 210 -6.16 -10.76 -4.18
C PRO A 210 -6.66 -10.62 -5.62
N LYS A 211 -7.45 -11.59 -6.09
CA LYS A 211 -8.06 -11.50 -7.42
C LYS A 211 -9.06 -10.36 -7.49
N HIS A 212 -9.94 -10.26 -6.50
CA HIS A 212 -10.94 -9.19 -6.42
C HIS A 212 -10.30 -7.81 -6.34
N GLU A 213 -9.26 -7.65 -5.52
CA GLU A 213 -8.50 -6.40 -5.38
C GLU A 213 -7.76 -6.03 -6.66
N ALA A 214 -7.21 -7.01 -7.37
CA ALA A 214 -6.60 -6.80 -8.70
C ALA A 214 -7.64 -6.34 -9.74
N ASP A 215 -8.81 -6.97 -9.78
CA ASP A 215 -9.89 -6.59 -10.68
C ASP A 215 -10.41 -5.17 -10.37
N LYS A 216 -10.53 -4.80 -9.08
CA LYS A 216 -10.85 -3.43 -8.65
C LYS A 216 -9.77 -2.42 -9.05
N ALA A 217 -8.50 -2.79 -8.96
CA ALA A 217 -7.39 -1.95 -9.39
C ALA A 217 -7.42 -1.71 -10.90
N ILE A 218 -7.71 -2.75 -11.68
CA ILE A 218 -7.86 -2.66 -13.13
C ILE A 218 -9.06 -1.77 -13.50
N ASP A 219 -10.20 -1.97 -12.84
CA ASP A 219 -11.39 -1.14 -13.03
C ASP A 219 -11.11 0.34 -12.74
N TYR A 220 -10.47 0.64 -11.61
CA TYR A 220 -10.04 2.00 -11.29
C TYR A 220 -9.17 2.59 -12.41
N LEU A 221 -8.17 1.87 -12.88
CA LEU A 221 -7.25 2.34 -13.91
C LEU A 221 -7.93 2.58 -15.26
N GLN A 222 -8.89 1.74 -15.62
CA GLN A 222 -9.55 1.78 -16.92
C GLN A 222 -10.75 2.73 -16.96
N ASN A 223 -11.55 2.74 -15.91
CA ASN A 223 -12.90 3.30 -15.95
C ASN A 223 -13.15 4.44 -14.96
N VAL A 224 -12.45 4.47 -13.81
CA VAL A 224 -12.83 5.36 -12.70
C VAL A 224 -11.92 6.58 -12.58
N ARG A 225 -10.60 6.39 -12.65
CA ARG A 225 -9.63 7.47 -12.41
C ARG A 225 -9.78 8.66 -13.33
N ASP A 226 -9.42 9.82 -12.87
CA ASP A 226 -9.29 11.03 -13.72
C ASP A 226 -8.07 10.86 -14.67
N LYS A 227 -8.37 10.60 -15.95
CA LYS A 227 -7.32 10.38 -16.98
C LYS A 227 -6.53 11.63 -17.35
N SER A 228 -6.97 12.80 -16.90
CA SER A 228 -6.24 14.07 -17.09
C SER A 228 -5.14 14.29 -16.06
N LYS A 229 -5.09 13.47 -15.01
CA LYS A 229 -4.13 13.58 -13.90
C LYS A 229 -3.18 12.38 -13.86
N PRO A 230 -1.96 12.56 -13.34
CA PRO A 230 -1.18 11.42 -12.85
C PRO A 230 -1.91 10.76 -11.68
N PHE A 231 -1.69 9.47 -11.45
CA PHE A 231 -2.35 8.76 -10.36
C PHE A 231 -1.35 8.10 -9.42
N PHE A 232 -1.79 7.94 -8.17
CA PHE A 232 -1.18 7.09 -7.16
C PHE A 232 -2.19 6.03 -6.74
N LEU A 233 -1.92 4.78 -7.09
CA LEU A 233 -2.73 3.63 -6.72
C LEU A 233 -1.97 2.76 -5.72
N MET A 234 -2.52 2.59 -4.54
CA MET A 234 -2.02 1.65 -3.52
C MET A 234 -2.95 0.44 -3.42
N VAL A 235 -2.40 -0.75 -3.64
CA VAL A 235 -3.11 -2.03 -3.51
C VAL A 235 -2.45 -2.83 -2.40
N SER A 236 -3.16 -3.00 -1.30
CA SER A 236 -2.68 -3.59 -0.05
C SER A 236 -3.37 -4.92 0.22
N MET A 237 -2.81 -6.00 -0.31
CA MET A 237 -3.38 -7.35 -0.23
C MET A 237 -3.12 -7.98 1.13
N ASN A 238 -4.12 -8.67 1.71
CA ASN A 238 -3.92 -9.40 2.96
C ASN A 238 -3.09 -10.69 2.76
N PRO A 239 -3.37 -11.58 1.80
CA PRO A 239 -2.50 -12.73 1.56
C PRO A 239 -1.07 -12.32 1.12
N PRO A 240 -0.06 -13.09 1.54
CA PRO A 240 -0.09 -14.39 2.21
C PRO A 240 -0.14 -14.37 3.75
N HIS A 241 -0.73 -13.33 4.39
CA HIS A 241 -1.05 -13.38 5.81
C HIS A 241 -1.99 -14.56 6.12
N SER A 242 -1.88 -15.14 7.33
CA SER A 242 -2.84 -16.19 7.77
C SER A 242 -4.31 -15.71 7.66
N PRO A 243 -5.30 -16.61 7.60
CA PRO A 243 -5.21 -18.07 7.78
C PRO A 243 -4.73 -18.82 6.53
N TYR A 244 -4.15 -19.98 6.75
CA TYR A 244 -3.72 -20.95 5.72
C TYR A 244 -3.73 -22.39 6.26
N GLU A 245 -4.59 -22.65 7.25
CA GLU A 245 -4.69 -23.93 7.96
C GLU A 245 -5.56 -24.94 7.23
N SER A 246 -6.35 -24.48 6.25
CA SER A 246 -7.29 -25.33 5.52
C SER A 246 -7.33 -25.01 4.02
N LEU A 247 -7.92 -25.91 3.24
CA LEU A 247 -8.16 -25.68 1.80
C LEU A 247 -9.20 -24.57 1.53
N ASN A 248 -9.91 -24.11 2.57
CA ASN A 248 -10.79 -22.94 2.45
C ASN A 248 -10.02 -21.62 2.43
N ASP A 249 -8.76 -21.63 2.86
CA ASP A 249 -7.93 -20.42 3.02
C ASP A 249 -7.04 -20.15 1.81
N VAL A 250 -7.03 -21.05 0.81
CA VAL A 250 -6.16 -20.97 -0.36
C VAL A 250 -6.92 -21.28 -1.66
N GLU A 251 -6.41 -20.82 -2.79
CA GLU A 251 -6.91 -21.27 -4.09
C GLU A 251 -6.45 -22.71 -4.36
N ILE A 252 -7.39 -23.55 -4.80
CA ILE A 252 -7.13 -24.97 -4.98
C ILE A 252 -6.13 -25.23 -6.12
N GLU A 253 -6.10 -24.37 -7.11
CA GLU A 253 -5.15 -24.39 -8.21
C GLU A 253 -3.72 -24.21 -7.70
N ASP A 254 -3.51 -23.25 -6.80
CA ASP A 254 -2.20 -22.98 -6.19
C ASP A 254 -1.76 -24.12 -5.27
N TYR A 255 -2.68 -24.64 -4.43
CA TYR A 255 -2.42 -25.81 -3.61
C TYR A 255 -2.00 -27.03 -4.46
N ASN A 256 -2.65 -27.25 -5.61
CA ASN A 256 -2.35 -28.38 -6.49
C ASN A 256 -0.94 -28.33 -7.10
N LEU A 257 -0.28 -27.17 -7.13
CA LEU A 257 1.11 -27.05 -7.58
C LEU A 257 2.09 -27.75 -6.62
N TYR A 258 1.71 -27.92 -5.35
CA TYR A 258 2.60 -28.40 -4.29
C TYR A 258 2.15 -29.68 -3.58
N LYS A 259 0.87 -30.07 -3.67
CA LYS A 259 0.26 -31.16 -2.87
C LYS A 259 0.98 -32.52 -2.94
N ASP A 260 1.62 -32.80 -4.07
CA ASP A 260 2.35 -34.04 -4.30
C ASP A 260 3.87 -33.89 -4.07
N THR A 261 4.33 -32.68 -3.68
CA THR A 261 5.73 -32.42 -3.41
C THR A 261 6.08 -32.88 -2.00
N PRO A 262 7.09 -33.77 -1.82
CA PRO A 262 7.52 -34.18 -0.50
C PRO A 262 7.91 -32.99 0.38
N LEU A 263 7.47 -32.98 1.64
CA LEU A 263 7.71 -31.87 2.57
C LEU A 263 9.19 -31.47 2.66
N ASN A 264 10.11 -32.45 2.68
CA ASN A 264 11.55 -32.19 2.72
C ASN A 264 12.06 -31.40 1.50
N ASN A 265 11.35 -31.42 0.38
CA ASN A 265 11.70 -30.63 -0.81
C ASN A 265 11.18 -29.20 -0.71
N LEU A 266 10.17 -28.96 0.13
CA LEU A 266 9.62 -27.63 0.41
C LEU A 266 10.39 -26.93 1.54
N LEU A 267 10.94 -27.68 2.50
CA LEU A 267 11.68 -27.16 3.64
C LEU A 267 13.16 -27.00 3.28
N VAL A 268 13.52 -25.91 2.64
CA VAL A 268 14.88 -25.68 2.11
C VAL A 268 15.86 -25.09 3.12
N ARG A 269 15.40 -24.73 4.32
CA ARG A 269 16.24 -24.15 5.37
C ARG A 269 16.46 -25.13 6.52
N PRO A 270 17.70 -25.22 7.08
CA PRO A 270 18.05 -26.24 8.08
C PRO A 270 17.40 -26.02 9.46
N ASN A 271 16.85 -24.83 9.72
CA ASN A 271 16.25 -24.47 11.01
C ASN A 271 14.71 -24.45 10.97
N VAL A 272 14.11 -25.08 9.98
CA VAL A 272 12.64 -25.26 9.92
C VAL A 272 12.30 -26.59 10.59
N ASN A 273 11.41 -26.54 11.60
CA ASN A 273 10.86 -27.75 12.20
C ASN A 273 9.79 -28.32 11.25
N PRO A 274 9.87 -29.59 10.85
CA PRO A 274 8.89 -30.23 9.98
C PRO A 274 7.64 -30.73 10.73
N GLU A 275 7.61 -30.67 12.08
CA GLU A 275 6.50 -31.10 12.94
C GLU A 275 5.48 -29.99 13.23
#